data_f405d3c97c2e0c9ca0b0f0d9e6548a92
#
_entry.id   f405d3c97c2e0c9ca0b0f0d9e6548a92
#
_cell.length_a   1.000
_cell.length_b   1.000
_cell.length_c   1.000
_cell.angle_alpha   90.00
_cell.angle_beta   90.00
_cell.angle_gamma   90.00
#
_symmetry.space_group_name_H-M   'P 1'
#
loop_
_entity.id
_entity.type
_entity.pdbx_description
1 polymer ?
#
loop_
_entity_poly.entity_id
_entity_poly.type
_entity_poly.pdbx_seq_one_letter_code
_entity_poly.pdbx_strand_id
1 'polypeptide(L)'
;MKVQICSDLHLEFTANKNWLKENPILPSGDILIIAGDTNYLSRDFSDLDFINKVSDEFEAVYLIPGNHEYYDGSDISKTLDDFEVKIKDNVFMLNNKSVDIKGVKFIFSTLWSKIDKNIIDITMGMADFKYIKYDRQTFDVKKFNEIHEKCCKFIEQEVKGDG
;
A
#
# COMPACT_ATOMS: atom_id res chain seq x y z
N MET A 1 -17.60 -14.58 -5.30
CA MET A 1 -16.53 -13.83 -4.62
C MET A 1 -16.97 -12.40 -4.42
N LYS A 2 -16.92 -11.91 -3.18
CA LYS A 2 -17.17 -10.51 -2.83
C LYS A 2 -15.88 -9.90 -2.33
N VAL A 3 -15.56 -8.67 -2.74
CA VAL A 3 -14.37 -7.93 -2.30
C VAL A 3 -14.81 -6.76 -1.43
N GLN A 4 -14.23 -6.66 -0.25
CA GLN A 4 -14.37 -5.51 0.64
C GLN A 4 -13.08 -4.68 0.58
N ILE A 5 -13.19 -3.35 0.59
CA ILE A 5 -12.04 -2.44 0.48
C ILE A 5 -12.10 -1.44 1.62
N CYS A 6 -10.93 -1.15 2.19
CA CYS A 6 -10.70 -0.02 3.10
C CYS A 6 -9.31 0.58 2.82
N SER A 7 -9.04 1.78 3.35
CA SER A 7 -7.75 2.46 3.28
C SER A 7 -7.56 3.41 4.47
N ASP A 8 -6.38 4.02 4.58
CA ASP A 8 -6.10 5.15 5.48
C ASP A 8 -6.40 4.83 6.96
N LEU A 9 -6.04 3.63 7.40
CA LEU A 9 -6.26 3.18 8.78
C LEU A 9 -5.31 3.84 9.76
N HIS A 10 -4.10 4.18 9.32
CA HIS A 10 -3.08 4.89 10.09
C HIS A 10 -2.87 4.30 11.49
N LEU A 11 -2.59 3.00 11.54
CA LEU A 11 -2.39 2.27 12.79
C LEU A 11 -1.05 2.59 13.49
N GLU A 12 -0.21 3.43 12.92
CA GLU A 12 0.90 4.07 13.61
C GLU A 12 0.42 4.98 14.75
N PHE A 13 -0.79 5.53 14.65
CA PHE A 13 -1.39 6.39 15.70
C PHE A 13 -2.23 5.56 16.69
N THR A 14 -1.92 5.74 17.99
CA THR A 14 -2.64 5.05 19.08
C THR A 14 -4.14 5.36 19.09
N ALA A 15 -4.52 6.60 18.75
CA ALA A 15 -5.93 7.00 18.68
C ALA A 15 -6.71 6.16 17.67
N ASN A 16 -6.13 5.93 16.48
CA ASN A 16 -6.75 5.14 15.41
C ASN A 16 -6.84 3.64 15.80
N LYS A 17 -5.79 3.11 16.44
CA LYS A 17 -5.84 1.74 16.97
C LYS A 17 -6.98 1.56 17.97
N ASN A 18 -7.13 2.50 18.91
CA ASN A 18 -8.20 2.44 19.91
C ASN A 18 -9.58 2.58 19.27
N TRP A 19 -9.73 3.52 18.33
CA TRP A 19 -10.98 3.70 17.61
C TRP A 19 -11.38 2.43 16.84
N LEU A 20 -10.44 1.79 16.15
CA LEU A 20 -10.69 0.59 15.37
C LEU A 20 -11.03 -0.64 16.26
N LYS A 21 -10.52 -0.68 17.50
CA LYS A 21 -10.93 -1.71 18.48
C LYS A 21 -12.39 -1.56 18.89
N GLU A 22 -12.86 -0.33 19.05
CA GLU A 22 -14.25 -0.02 19.42
C GLU A 22 -15.20 -0.08 18.21
N ASN A 23 -14.68 0.19 16.99
CA ASN A 23 -15.43 0.22 15.74
C ASN A 23 -14.78 -0.72 14.71
N PRO A 24 -14.87 -2.03 14.91
CA PRO A 24 -14.19 -2.98 14.04
C PRO A 24 -14.79 -3.01 12.64
N ILE A 25 -13.94 -3.28 11.64
CA ILE A 25 -14.40 -3.59 10.29
C ILE A 25 -15.21 -4.89 10.37
N LEU A 26 -16.48 -4.80 10.02
CA LEU A 26 -17.36 -5.98 9.96
C LEU A 26 -17.18 -6.66 8.60
N PRO A 27 -16.88 -7.97 8.56
CA PRO A 27 -16.69 -8.67 7.30
C PRO A 27 -18.01 -8.74 6.51
N SER A 28 -17.95 -8.23 5.27
CA SER A 28 -19.07 -8.26 4.30
C SER A 28 -18.65 -8.84 2.95
N GLY A 29 -17.35 -9.18 2.79
CA GLY A 29 -16.74 -9.80 1.63
C GLY A 29 -15.97 -11.06 1.98
N ASP A 30 -15.58 -11.82 0.97
CA ASP A 30 -14.74 -13.00 1.09
C ASP A 30 -13.25 -12.57 1.21
N ILE A 31 -12.90 -11.48 0.51
CA ILE A 31 -11.55 -10.92 0.41
C ILE A 31 -11.55 -9.48 0.92
N LEU A 32 -10.54 -9.12 1.70
CA LEU A 32 -10.29 -7.74 2.10
C LEU A 32 -9.09 -7.17 1.34
N ILE A 33 -9.25 -5.97 0.76
CA ILE A 33 -8.15 -5.17 0.22
C ILE A 33 -7.98 -3.93 1.09
N ILE A 34 -6.75 -3.70 1.57
CA ILE A 34 -6.35 -2.52 2.34
C ILE A 34 -5.48 -1.67 1.43
N ALA A 35 -6.06 -0.58 0.93
CA ALA A 35 -5.48 0.23 -0.14
C ALA A 35 -4.63 1.39 0.40
N GLY A 36 -3.56 1.05 1.12
CA GLY A 36 -2.54 1.99 1.61
C GLY A 36 -2.80 2.59 2.98
N ASP A 37 -1.76 3.19 3.50
CA ASP A 37 -1.70 3.96 4.74
C ASP A 37 -2.22 3.18 5.97
N THR A 38 -1.66 1.98 6.13
CA THR A 38 -2.02 1.08 7.23
C THR A 38 -1.12 1.28 8.45
N ASN A 39 0.21 1.25 8.26
CA ASN A 39 1.21 1.42 9.31
C ASN A 39 2.60 1.63 8.67
N TYR A 40 3.61 1.99 9.46
CA TYR A 40 4.99 2.08 8.99
C TYR A 40 5.54 0.73 8.52
N LEU A 41 6.25 0.72 7.40
CA LEU A 41 6.78 -0.49 6.77
C LEU A 41 7.80 -1.23 7.64
N SER A 42 8.53 -0.52 8.52
CA SER A 42 9.48 -1.13 9.45
C SER A 42 8.84 -1.90 10.59
N ARG A 43 7.52 -1.78 10.79
CA ARG A 43 6.80 -2.49 11.84
C ARG A 43 6.46 -3.91 11.39
N ASP A 44 6.46 -4.82 12.34
CA ASP A 44 5.95 -6.16 12.09
C ASP A 44 4.41 -6.12 12.01
N PHE A 45 3.90 -6.31 10.80
CA PHE A 45 2.46 -6.32 10.56
C PHE A 45 1.77 -7.53 11.19
N SER A 46 2.49 -8.65 11.40
CA SER A 46 1.94 -9.85 12.02
C SER A 46 1.59 -9.64 13.50
N ASP A 47 2.22 -8.66 14.16
CA ASP A 47 1.97 -8.31 15.56
C ASP A 47 0.76 -7.37 15.74
N LEU A 48 0.18 -6.84 14.65
CA LEU A 48 -0.97 -5.96 14.74
C LEU A 48 -2.26 -6.74 15.07
N ASP A 49 -2.90 -6.41 16.17
CA ASP A 49 -4.23 -6.99 16.56
C ASP A 49 -5.23 -6.95 15.41
N PHE A 50 -5.21 -5.85 14.64
CA PHE A 50 -6.08 -5.68 13.47
C PHE A 50 -5.79 -6.72 12.40
N ILE A 51 -4.51 -6.95 12.05
CA ILE A 51 -4.11 -7.93 11.05
C ILE A 51 -4.48 -9.35 11.50
N ASN A 52 -4.30 -9.66 12.78
CA ASN A 52 -4.71 -10.93 13.36
C ASN A 52 -6.22 -11.14 13.17
N LYS A 53 -7.02 -10.14 13.53
CA LYS A 53 -8.47 -10.20 13.41
C LYS A 53 -8.94 -10.39 11.96
N VAL A 54 -8.46 -9.57 11.01
CA VAL A 54 -8.89 -9.71 9.62
C VAL A 54 -8.37 -10.99 8.94
N SER A 55 -7.23 -11.52 9.39
CA SER A 55 -6.75 -12.84 8.97
C SER A 55 -7.73 -13.96 9.35
N ASP A 56 -8.35 -13.86 10.53
CA ASP A 56 -9.33 -14.87 11.01
C ASP A 56 -10.71 -14.70 10.32
N GLU A 57 -11.04 -13.51 9.86
CA GLU A 57 -12.38 -13.15 9.38
C GLU A 57 -12.53 -13.19 7.85
N PHE A 58 -11.44 -13.16 7.08
CA PHE A 58 -11.45 -13.16 5.61
C PHE A 58 -10.69 -14.36 5.02
N GLU A 59 -11.13 -14.86 3.85
CA GLU A 59 -10.42 -15.93 3.13
C GLU A 59 -8.99 -15.48 2.73
N ALA A 60 -8.85 -14.23 2.30
CA ALA A 60 -7.57 -13.60 2.00
C ALA A 60 -7.60 -12.09 2.24
N VAL A 61 -6.45 -11.54 2.62
CA VAL A 61 -6.26 -10.10 2.85
C VAL A 61 -5.06 -9.63 2.03
N TYR A 62 -5.25 -8.58 1.23
CA TYR A 62 -4.20 -7.98 0.44
C TYR A 62 -4.00 -6.52 0.85
N LEU A 63 -2.77 -6.18 1.22
CA LEU A 63 -2.38 -4.82 1.53
C LEU A 63 -1.59 -4.24 0.35
N ILE A 64 -1.78 -2.95 0.08
CA ILE A 64 -0.94 -2.17 -0.82
C ILE A 64 -0.25 -1.11 0.04
N PRO A 65 1.07 -0.88 -0.05
CA PRO A 65 1.67 0.23 0.69
C PRO A 65 1.19 1.57 0.12
N GLY A 66 0.80 2.51 0.98
CA GLY A 66 0.62 3.93 0.65
C GLY A 66 1.90 4.73 0.87
N ASN A 67 1.81 6.05 0.99
CA ASN A 67 2.98 6.88 1.29
C ASN A 67 3.39 6.82 2.77
N HIS A 68 2.43 6.68 3.68
CA HIS A 68 2.69 6.60 5.12
C HIS A 68 3.51 5.36 5.53
N GLU A 69 3.44 4.28 4.79
CA GLU A 69 4.29 3.11 5.03
C GLU A 69 5.78 3.47 5.05
N TYR A 70 6.20 4.55 4.36
CA TYR A 70 7.60 4.98 4.24
C TYR A 70 7.98 6.16 5.14
N TYR A 71 7.07 6.70 5.96
CA TYR A 71 7.32 7.90 6.77
C TYR A 71 8.23 7.68 7.99
N ASP A 72 8.57 6.44 8.29
CA ASP A 72 9.60 6.09 9.26
C ASP A 72 11.04 6.09 8.70
N GLY A 73 11.21 6.53 7.44
CA GLY A 73 12.48 6.52 6.73
C GLY A 73 12.75 5.22 5.99
N SER A 74 11.77 4.34 5.87
CA SER A 74 11.85 3.16 4.99
C SER A 74 12.12 3.57 3.56
N ASP A 75 12.92 2.74 2.85
CA ASP A 75 13.39 3.04 1.50
C ASP A 75 12.41 2.49 0.46
N ILE A 76 11.72 3.42 -0.22
CA ILE A 76 10.71 3.08 -1.22
C ILE A 76 11.28 2.29 -2.41
N SER A 77 12.58 2.43 -2.74
CA SER A 77 13.20 1.72 -3.86
C SER A 77 13.10 0.20 -3.73
N LYS A 78 12.94 -0.30 -2.51
CA LYS A 78 12.87 -1.75 -2.20
C LYS A 78 11.51 -2.39 -2.47
N THR A 79 10.49 -1.58 -2.76
CA THR A 79 9.11 -2.05 -2.89
C THR A 79 8.47 -1.72 -4.25
N LEU A 80 9.28 -1.23 -5.21
CA LEU A 80 8.78 -0.73 -6.49
C LEU A 80 8.64 -1.79 -7.58
N ASP A 81 9.29 -2.95 -7.43
CA ASP A 81 9.32 -3.98 -8.47
C ASP A 81 8.84 -5.31 -7.92
N ASP A 82 7.71 -5.79 -8.44
CA ASP A 82 7.15 -7.13 -8.11
C ASP A 82 7.25 -7.46 -6.61
N PHE A 83 6.86 -6.47 -5.80
CA PHE A 83 7.00 -6.56 -4.36
C PHE A 83 5.91 -7.45 -3.76
N GLU A 84 6.34 -8.44 -3.00
CA GLU A 84 5.46 -9.32 -2.24
C GLU A 84 6.08 -9.67 -0.89
N VAL A 85 5.31 -9.47 0.16
CA VAL A 85 5.62 -9.96 1.51
C VAL A 85 4.44 -10.76 2.04
N LYS A 86 4.69 -12.01 2.38
CA LYS A 86 3.72 -12.84 3.11
C LYS A 86 3.79 -12.48 4.60
N ILE A 87 2.75 -11.84 5.11
CA ILE A 87 2.63 -11.46 6.52
C ILE A 87 2.08 -12.62 7.35
N LYS A 88 1.04 -13.28 6.85
CA LYS A 88 0.42 -14.48 7.41
C LYS A 88 0.04 -15.46 6.29
N ASP A 89 -0.51 -16.62 6.60
CA ASP A 89 -0.83 -17.62 5.57
C ASP A 89 -1.80 -17.12 4.52
N ASN A 90 -2.70 -16.21 4.88
CA ASN A 90 -3.70 -15.59 4.01
C ASN A 90 -3.59 -14.06 3.95
N VAL A 91 -2.50 -13.45 4.44
CA VAL A 91 -2.29 -12.00 4.44
C VAL A 91 -1.01 -11.66 3.69
N PHE A 92 -1.13 -10.84 2.66
CA PHE A 92 -0.03 -10.46 1.77
C PHE A 92 0.04 -8.95 1.59
N MET A 93 1.25 -8.38 1.54
CA MET A 93 1.47 -7.01 1.09
C MET A 93 2.09 -7.04 -0.30
N LEU A 94 1.47 -6.34 -1.25
CA LEU A 94 1.81 -6.39 -2.68
C LEU A 94 1.97 -4.97 -3.24
N ASN A 95 2.94 -4.78 -4.12
CA ASN A 95 3.03 -3.56 -4.93
C ASN A 95 3.61 -3.88 -6.30
N ASN A 96 3.05 -3.28 -7.36
CA ASN A 96 3.33 -3.56 -8.76
C ASN A 96 3.32 -5.07 -9.04
N LYS A 97 2.26 -5.72 -8.58
CA LYS A 97 2.05 -7.17 -8.71
C LYS A 97 0.61 -7.47 -9.08
N SER A 98 0.41 -8.48 -9.94
CA SER A 98 -0.91 -9.02 -10.23
C SER A 98 -1.08 -10.42 -9.67
N VAL A 99 -2.32 -10.74 -9.28
CA VAL A 99 -2.70 -12.05 -8.74
C VAL A 99 -4.04 -12.46 -9.35
N ASP A 100 -4.13 -13.71 -9.84
CA ASP A 100 -5.41 -14.29 -10.21
C ASP A 100 -6.11 -14.88 -8.98
N ILE A 101 -7.32 -14.42 -8.72
CA ILE A 101 -8.11 -14.88 -7.58
C ILE A 101 -9.45 -15.37 -8.13
N LYS A 102 -9.63 -16.67 -8.13
CA LYS A 102 -10.87 -17.33 -8.61
C LYS A 102 -11.25 -16.91 -10.05
N GLY A 103 -10.25 -16.76 -10.93
CA GLY A 103 -10.42 -16.39 -12.35
C GLY A 103 -10.64 -14.88 -12.59
N VAL A 104 -10.37 -14.05 -11.60
CA VAL A 104 -10.34 -12.59 -11.73
C VAL A 104 -8.93 -12.10 -11.48
N LYS A 105 -8.36 -11.37 -12.43
CA LYS A 105 -7.04 -10.76 -12.30
C LYS A 105 -7.14 -9.48 -11.47
N PHE A 106 -6.45 -9.45 -10.34
CA PHE A 106 -6.28 -8.27 -9.50
C PHE A 106 -4.91 -7.67 -9.75
N ILE A 107 -4.86 -6.35 -9.94
CA ILE A 107 -3.63 -5.59 -10.18
C ILE A 107 -3.42 -4.68 -8.98
N PHE A 108 -2.33 -4.90 -8.24
CA PHE A 108 -1.98 -4.14 -7.03
C PHE A 108 -0.85 -3.17 -7.33
N SER A 109 -1.10 -1.88 -7.10
CA SER A 109 -0.09 -0.82 -7.28
C SER A 109 -0.46 0.38 -6.41
N THR A 110 0.53 1.00 -5.79
CA THR A 110 0.36 2.24 -5.03
C THR A 110 -0.14 3.39 -5.92
N LEU A 111 0.15 3.34 -7.21
CA LEU A 111 -0.26 4.32 -8.23
C LEU A 111 -0.05 5.77 -7.77
N TRP A 112 1.21 6.15 -7.62
CA TRP A 112 1.61 7.52 -7.30
C TRP A 112 1.06 8.52 -8.33
N SER A 113 0.70 9.72 -7.88
CA SER A 113 0.25 10.79 -8.76
C SER A 113 1.41 11.43 -9.52
N LYS A 114 1.11 12.27 -10.53
CA LYS A 114 2.12 13.06 -11.25
C LYS A 114 2.12 14.51 -10.78
N ILE A 115 3.31 15.06 -10.53
CA ILE A 115 3.51 16.47 -10.19
C ILE A 115 4.11 17.17 -11.41
N ASP A 116 3.32 18.02 -12.07
CA ASP A 116 3.73 18.77 -13.26
C ASP A 116 3.59 20.31 -13.10
N LYS A 117 2.95 20.77 -12.03
CA LYS A 117 2.70 22.17 -11.70
C LYS A 117 2.98 22.45 -10.23
N ASN A 118 3.20 23.72 -9.89
CA ASN A 118 3.39 24.17 -8.50
C ASN A 118 4.46 23.37 -7.74
N ILE A 119 5.52 22.96 -8.44
CA ILE A 119 6.54 22.01 -7.92
C ILE A 119 7.13 22.52 -6.60
N ILE A 120 7.44 23.81 -6.48
CA ILE A 120 8.04 24.40 -5.28
C ILE A 120 7.09 24.27 -4.10
N ASP A 121 5.85 24.71 -4.25
CA ASP A 121 4.85 24.73 -3.18
C ASP A 121 4.52 23.30 -2.74
N ILE A 122 4.38 22.38 -3.70
CA ILE A 122 4.13 20.96 -3.43
C ILE A 122 5.32 20.34 -2.68
N THR A 123 6.55 20.56 -3.15
CA THR A 123 7.76 20.02 -2.50
C THR A 123 7.91 20.54 -1.06
N MET A 124 7.57 21.79 -0.82
CA MET A 124 7.63 22.37 0.53
C MET A 124 6.47 21.93 1.42
N GLY A 125 5.30 21.65 0.84
CA GLY A 125 4.08 21.31 1.56
C GLY A 125 3.85 19.83 1.82
N MET A 126 4.36 18.93 0.96
CA MET A 126 4.15 17.49 1.10
C MET A 126 5.17 16.85 2.03
N ALA A 127 4.64 16.06 2.96
CA ALA A 127 5.44 15.32 3.93
C ALA A 127 6.32 14.24 3.28
N ASP A 128 5.90 13.72 2.13
CA ASP A 128 6.62 12.71 1.34
C ASP A 128 8.07 13.09 1.09
N PHE A 129 8.32 14.34 0.66
CA PHE A 129 9.67 14.82 0.36
C PHE A 129 10.55 15.04 1.60
N LYS A 130 9.94 15.04 2.78
CA LYS A 130 10.63 15.16 4.06
C LYS A 130 10.98 13.80 4.66
N TYR A 131 10.08 12.83 4.56
CA TYR A 131 10.20 11.56 5.30
C TYR A 131 10.64 10.39 4.44
N ILE A 132 10.19 10.29 3.18
CA ILE A 132 10.49 9.15 2.31
C ILE A 132 11.96 9.17 1.86
N LYS A 133 12.56 7.99 1.74
CA LYS A 133 13.90 7.78 1.18
C LYS A 133 13.82 6.98 -0.11
N TYR A 134 14.73 7.28 -1.04
CA TYR A 134 14.94 6.53 -2.27
C TYR A 134 16.45 6.25 -2.43
N ASP A 135 16.87 4.99 -2.44
CA ASP A 135 18.26 4.58 -2.42
C ASP A 135 19.08 5.28 -1.32
N ARG A 136 18.49 5.39 -0.11
CA ARG A 136 19.06 6.08 1.05
C ARG A 136 19.25 7.60 0.89
N GLN A 137 18.80 8.17 -0.22
CA GLN A 137 18.84 9.60 -0.50
C GLN A 137 17.48 10.25 -0.24
N THR A 138 17.45 11.58 -0.29
CA THR A 138 16.22 12.35 -0.19
C THR A 138 15.32 12.06 -1.40
N PHE A 139 14.06 11.81 -1.15
CA PHE A 139 13.03 11.66 -2.18
C PHE A 139 12.72 13.02 -2.80
N ASP A 140 12.69 13.12 -4.10
CA ASP A 140 12.42 14.35 -4.84
C ASP A 140 11.31 14.19 -5.87
N VAL A 141 10.85 15.31 -6.45
CA VAL A 141 9.75 15.33 -7.45
C VAL A 141 10.11 14.52 -8.69
N LYS A 142 11.39 14.49 -9.09
CA LYS A 142 11.83 13.70 -10.23
C LYS A 142 11.59 12.22 -9.97
N LYS A 143 12.04 11.73 -8.82
CA LYS A 143 11.84 10.34 -8.39
C LYS A 143 10.36 10.01 -8.19
N PHE A 144 9.59 10.94 -7.60
CA PHE A 144 8.15 10.82 -7.46
C PHE A 144 7.47 10.57 -8.81
N ASN A 145 7.80 11.37 -9.84
CA ASN A 145 7.24 11.21 -11.18
C ASN A 145 7.75 9.95 -11.90
N GLU A 146 9.02 9.56 -11.71
CA GLU A 146 9.56 8.30 -12.25
C GLU A 146 8.78 7.09 -11.69
N ILE A 147 8.44 7.11 -10.41
CA ILE A 147 7.63 6.05 -9.78
C ILE A 147 6.20 6.05 -10.34
N HIS A 148 5.57 7.22 -10.49
CA HIS A 148 4.27 7.32 -11.14
C HIS A 148 4.27 6.67 -12.53
N GLU A 149 5.24 7.03 -13.39
CA GLU A 149 5.34 6.47 -14.75
C GLU A 149 5.55 4.95 -14.73
N LYS A 150 6.32 4.45 -13.75
CA LYS A 150 6.55 3.01 -13.57
C LYS A 150 5.26 2.28 -13.19
N CYS A 151 4.49 2.82 -12.23
CA CYS A 151 3.20 2.24 -11.83
C CYS A 151 2.20 2.25 -12.99
N CYS A 152 2.08 3.35 -13.73
CA CYS A 152 1.21 3.43 -14.90
C CYS A 152 1.59 2.39 -15.96
N LYS A 153 2.88 2.28 -16.27
CA LYS A 153 3.39 1.31 -17.24
C LYS A 153 3.09 -0.12 -16.82
N PHE A 154 3.30 -0.45 -15.55
CA PHE A 154 2.96 -1.76 -15.00
C PHE A 154 1.48 -2.07 -15.18
N ILE A 155 0.59 -1.17 -14.75
CA ILE A 155 -0.87 -1.35 -14.87
C ILE A 155 -1.27 -1.52 -16.34
N GLU A 156 -0.74 -0.69 -17.24
CA GLU A 156 -1.03 -0.80 -18.68
C GLU A 156 -0.61 -2.15 -19.28
N GLN A 157 0.53 -2.68 -18.85
CA GLN A 157 1.01 -4.00 -19.29
C GLN A 157 0.09 -5.12 -18.78
N GLU A 158 -0.26 -5.08 -17.52
CA GLU A 158 -1.12 -6.07 -16.89
C GLU A 158 -2.56 -6.07 -17.44
N VAL A 159 -3.10 -4.88 -17.77
CA VAL A 159 -4.45 -4.74 -18.37
C VAL A 159 -4.48 -5.23 -19.82
N LYS A 160 -3.42 -4.98 -20.59
CA LYS A 160 -3.38 -5.41 -22.00
C LYS A 160 -3.27 -6.94 -22.13
N GLY A 161 -2.75 -7.61 -21.10
CA GLY A 161 -2.44 -9.02 -21.15
C GLY A 161 -1.22 -9.30 -22.05
N ASP A 162 -0.63 -10.47 -21.86
CA ASP A 162 0.31 -11.01 -22.85
C ASP A 162 -0.51 -11.43 -24.08
N GLY A 163 -0.48 -10.62 -25.16
CA GLY A 163 -1.10 -10.91 -26.43
C GLY A 163 -0.36 -12.00 -27.18
#